data_5e3e027ef01384ed1dd09a1c7f1cbd64
#
_entry.id   5e3e027ef01384ed1dd09a1c7f1cbd64
#
_cell.length_a   1.000
_cell.length_b   1.000
_cell.length_c   1.000
_cell.angle_alpha   90.00
_cell.angle_beta   90.00
_cell.angle_gamma   90.00
#
_symmetry.space_group_name_H-M   'P 1'
#
loop_
_entity.id
_entity.type
_entity.pdbx_description
1 polymer ?
#
loop_
_entity_poly.entity_id
_entity_poly.type
_entity_poly.pdbx_seq_one_letter_code
_entity_poly.pdbx_strand_id
1 'polypeptide(L)'
;AVRCGFLSEKEYDWKEDTAPQIPYNEMILYKVHVRGYTKQAKLSPRKKGTFAGLVEMIPYWKEMGINAIELMPAYEFQECTRKETVGSMAVRSKKDDRINYWGYAQGFYFAPKASYCATREPDREFRDMVHALHQAGIECIMEMYFPENTPSLQVVRSLWMWKLFYHVDGFHLMGDGVHQKVLEQDPILYGTKKMFSEIAGNADTENMLAEYNAGFKQDMRRFLKSDEGMISGAEFHVRRNTGSFGTINYMANQDGFTLYDTVAYTYRHNEANGEDNRDGSEFNYSWNCGIEGATRKQAIRKMREQQMRNAFLMLLLSQGTPMIYGGDEFANSQAGNNNAWCQDNAVGWTDWKNAKKQENLSTFVKEAIAFRKKHPILHMPQEMRGVDYMAKGFPDISVH
;
A
#
# COMPACT_ATOMS: atom_id res chain seq x y z
N ALA A 1 4.58 -29.79 7.75
CA ALA A 1 3.28 -30.43 7.53
C ALA A 1 2.24 -29.32 7.39
N VAL A 2 1.54 -29.29 6.25
CA VAL A 2 0.39 -28.40 6.05
C VAL A 2 -0.74 -28.97 6.91
N ARG A 3 -1.23 -28.20 7.86
CA ARG A 3 -2.43 -28.56 8.61
C ARG A 3 -3.60 -27.90 7.93
N CYS A 4 -4.45 -28.69 7.29
CA CYS A 4 -5.74 -28.22 6.79
C CYS A 4 -6.78 -28.42 7.89
N GLY A 5 -7.53 -27.38 8.20
CA GLY A 5 -8.74 -27.44 9.01
C GLY A 5 -9.95 -27.27 8.12
N PHE A 6 -11.07 -27.85 8.49
CA PHE A 6 -12.35 -27.46 7.89
C PHE A 6 -12.80 -26.17 8.57
N LEU A 7 -13.24 -25.19 7.80
CA LEU A 7 -14.00 -24.08 8.31
C LEU A 7 -15.30 -24.64 8.91
N SER A 8 -15.54 -24.42 10.19
CA SER A 8 -16.83 -24.72 10.78
C SER A 8 -17.86 -23.83 10.08
N GLU A 9 -18.92 -24.43 9.52
CA GLU A 9 -20.04 -23.74 8.87
C GLU A 9 -20.90 -22.89 9.83
N LYS A 10 -20.35 -22.42 10.94
CA LYS A 10 -21.03 -21.39 11.69
C LYS A 10 -21.04 -20.15 10.83
N GLU A 11 -22.22 -19.82 10.31
CA GLU A 11 -22.46 -18.55 9.63
C GLU A 11 -21.90 -17.42 10.49
N TYR A 12 -21.06 -16.60 9.89
CA TYR A 12 -20.59 -15.38 10.52
C TYR A 12 -21.75 -14.38 10.49
N ASP A 13 -22.16 -13.90 11.62
CA ASP A 13 -23.20 -12.89 11.71
C ASP A 13 -22.62 -11.51 11.37
N TRP A 14 -22.74 -11.12 10.11
CA TRP A 14 -22.37 -9.79 9.62
C TRP A 14 -23.29 -8.68 10.12
N LYS A 15 -24.42 -9.02 10.75
CA LYS A 15 -25.45 -8.05 11.17
C LYS A 15 -25.90 -7.20 9.97
N GLU A 16 -25.87 -5.86 10.14
CA GLU A 16 -26.19 -4.88 9.11
C GLU A 16 -24.89 -4.32 8.48
N ASP A 17 -23.90 -5.18 8.19
CA ASP A 17 -22.65 -4.74 7.59
C ASP A 17 -22.89 -4.08 6.23
N THR A 18 -22.36 -2.87 6.04
CA THR A 18 -22.50 -2.10 4.80
C THR A 18 -21.13 -1.57 4.39
N ALA A 19 -20.69 -1.97 3.19
CA ALA A 19 -19.47 -1.46 2.60
C ALA A 19 -19.55 0.06 2.39
N PRO A 20 -18.50 0.84 2.71
CA PRO A 20 -18.53 2.31 2.60
C PRO A 20 -18.68 2.84 1.17
N GLN A 21 -18.26 2.08 0.14
CA GLN A 21 -18.38 2.42 -1.29
C GLN A 21 -17.76 3.79 -1.65
N ILE A 22 -16.55 4.05 -1.23
CA ILE A 22 -15.87 5.33 -1.38
C ILE A 22 -15.36 5.49 -2.83
N PRO A 23 -15.74 6.55 -3.56
CA PRO A 23 -15.19 6.81 -4.89
C PRO A 23 -13.66 7.00 -4.86
N TYR A 24 -12.96 6.59 -5.93
CA TYR A 24 -11.51 6.71 -6.00
C TYR A 24 -10.99 8.14 -5.76
N ASN A 25 -11.66 9.15 -6.28
CA ASN A 25 -11.25 10.55 -6.08
C ASN A 25 -11.42 11.04 -4.63
N GLU A 26 -12.27 10.42 -3.83
CA GLU A 26 -12.49 10.74 -2.41
C GLU A 26 -11.69 9.85 -1.46
N MET A 27 -11.05 8.82 -2.01
CA MET A 27 -10.28 7.84 -1.24
C MET A 27 -8.93 8.44 -0.79
N ILE A 28 -8.60 8.19 0.47
CA ILE A 28 -7.25 8.35 1.03
C ILE A 28 -6.80 6.94 1.42
N LEU A 29 -5.99 6.34 0.57
CA LEU A 29 -5.53 4.96 0.71
C LEU A 29 -4.30 4.90 1.63
N TYR A 30 -4.29 3.93 2.54
CA TYR A 30 -3.19 3.74 3.48
C TYR A 30 -2.74 2.29 3.48
N LYS A 31 -1.53 2.03 3.01
CA LYS A 31 -1.01 0.69 2.81
C LYS A 31 -0.21 0.19 4.01
N VAL A 32 -0.52 -1.03 4.46
CA VAL A 32 0.12 -1.63 5.63
C VAL A 32 0.43 -3.12 5.43
N HIS A 33 1.54 -3.55 6.05
CA HIS A 33 1.81 -4.97 6.26
C HIS A 33 1.21 -5.40 7.62
N VAL A 34 0.30 -6.39 7.62
CA VAL A 34 -0.45 -6.78 8.83
C VAL A 34 0.46 -6.99 10.05
N ARG A 35 1.52 -7.80 9.90
CA ARG A 35 2.45 -8.07 10.99
C ARG A 35 3.32 -6.85 11.32
N GLY A 36 3.96 -6.27 10.32
CA GLY A 36 4.95 -5.21 10.53
C GLY A 36 4.39 -3.94 11.13
N TYR A 37 3.17 -3.58 10.73
CA TYR A 37 2.57 -2.33 11.13
C TYR A 37 2.35 -2.21 12.64
N THR A 38 1.86 -3.26 13.29
CA THR A 38 1.54 -3.22 14.73
C THR A 38 2.57 -3.90 15.63
N LYS A 39 3.64 -4.50 15.08
CA LYS A 39 4.62 -5.28 15.86
C LYS A 39 5.29 -4.46 16.96
N GLN A 40 5.57 -3.20 16.70
CA GLN A 40 6.16 -2.26 17.66
C GLN A 40 5.13 -1.29 18.28
N ALA A 41 3.85 -1.40 17.94
CA ALA A 41 2.81 -0.57 18.52
C ALA A 41 2.60 -0.85 20.02
N LYS A 42 2.04 0.12 20.73
CA LYS A 42 1.72 -0.01 22.17
C LYS A 42 0.42 -0.82 22.36
N LEU A 43 0.48 -2.09 22.02
CA LEU A 43 -0.64 -3.03 22.12
C LEU A 43 -0.30 -4.19 23.05
N SER A 44 -1.32 -4.96 23.46
CA SER A 44 -1.07 -6.22 24.17
C SER A 44 -0.26 -7.18 23.29
N PRO A 45 0.61 -8.02 23.90
CA PRO A 45 1.50 -8.90 23.14
C PRO A 45 0.77 -9.82 22.14
N ARG A 46 -0.45 -10.26 22.48
CA ARG A 46 -1.27 -11.13 21.62
C ARG A 46 -1.78 -10.43 20.34
N LYS A 47 -2.06 -9.13 20.43
CA LYS A 47 -2.59 -8.34 19.29
C LYS A 47 -1.51 -7.81 18.35
N LYS A 48 -0.24 -7.80 18.80
CA LYS A 48 0.87 -7.28 17.96
C LYS A 48 1.10 -8.15 16.73
N GLY A 49 1.04 -7.53 15.56
CA GLY A 49 1.27 -8.19 14.28
C GLY A 49 0.12 -9.07 13.81
N THR A 50 -1.13 -8.73 14.21
CA THR A 50 -2.32 -9.52 13.90
C THR A 50 -3.45 -8.65 13.35
N PHE A 51 -4.49 -9.30 12.81
CA PHE A 51 -5.72 -8.62 12.36
C PHE A 51 -6.40 -7.88 13.52
N ALA A 52 -6.48 -8.50 14.71
CA ALA A 52 -7.00 -7.83 15.91
C ALA A 52 -6.13 -6.63 16.33
N GLY A 53 -4.85 -6.63 16.00
CA GLY A 53 -3.96 -5.49 16.20
C GLY A 53 -4.27 -4.33 15.26
N LEU A 54 -4.67 -4.62 14.02
CA LEU A 54 -5.11 -3.59 13.08
C LEU A 54 -6.42 -2.92 13.52
N VAL A 55 -7.35 -3.67 14.11
CA VAL A 55 -8.58 -3.10 14.69
C VAL A 55 -8.28 -2.02 15.73
N GLU A 56 -7.25 -2.21 16.56
CA GLU A 56 -6.82 -1.21 17.56
C GLU A 56 -6.26 0.08 16.92
N MET A 57 -5.92 0.04 15.62
CA MET A 57 -5.39 1.21 14.89
C MET A 57 -6.48 2.03 14.20
N ILE A 58 -7.72 1.57 14.16
CA ILE A 58 -8.85 2.27 13.54
C ILE A 58 -9.00 3.72 14.05
N PRO A 59 -8.92 4.01 15.36
CA PRO A 59 -9.00 5.38 15.84
C PRO A 59 -7.91 6.30 15.27
N TYR A 60 -6.69 5.78 15.13
CA TYR A 60 -5.58 6.52 14.51
C TYR A 60 -5.87 6.86 13.05
N TRP A 61 -6.31 5.88 12.26
CA TRP A 61 -6.65 6.08 10.85
C TRP A 61 -7.79 7.08 10.65
N LYS A 62 -8.82 6.99 11.49
CA LYS A 62 -9.93 7.98 11.49
C LYS A 62 -9.44 9.38 11.81
N GLU A 63 -8.59 9.52 12.82
CA GLU A 63 -8.01 10.82 13.21
C GLU A 63 -7.17 11.42 12.09
N MET A 64 -6.39 10.60 11.37
CA MET A 64 -5.61 11.01 10.19
C MET A 64 -6.48 11.35 8.97
N GLY A 65 -7.74 10.96 8.97
CA GLY A 65 -8.65 11.15 7.84
C GLY A 65 -8.51 10.08 6.74
N ILE A 66 -7.89 8.93 7.04
CA ILE A 66 -7.79 7.77 6.17
C ILE A 66 -9.15 7.08 6.09
N ASN A 67 -9.56 6.68 4.89
CA ASN A 67 -10.84 6.02 4.66
C ASN A 67 -10.74 4.72 3.84
N ALA A 68 -9.54 4.28 3.49
CA ALA A 68 -9.30 2.96 2.91
C ALA A 68 -7.95 2.41 3.38
N ILE A 69 -7.92 1.13 3.76
CA ILE A 69 -6.71 0.42 4.16
C ILE A 69 -6.39 -0.62 3.09
N GLU A 70 -5.15 -0.62 2.60
CA GLU A 70 -4.63 -1.65 1.72
C GLU A 70 -3.73 -2.59 2.51
N LEU A 71 -4.12 -3.85 2.56
CA LEU A 71 -3.35 -4.90 3.21
C LEU A 71 -2.39 -5.53 2.21
N MET A 72 -1.09 -5.50 2.48
CA MET A 72 -0.13 -6.38 1.81
C MET A 72 -0.59 -7.84 1.98
N PRO A 73 -0.10 -8.82 1.20
CA PRO A 73 -0.65 -10.16 1.16
C PRO A 73 -1.05 -10.71 2.52
N ALA A 74 -2.37 -10.91 2.71
CA ALA A 74 -2.98 -11.36 3.96
C ALA A 74 -3.64 -12.75 3.83
N TYR A 75 -3.60 -13.35 2.63
CA TYR A 75 -3.93 -14.75 2.42
C TYR A 75 -2.82 -15.67 2.93
N GLU A 76 -3.08 -16.95 3.12
CA GLU A 76 -2.07 -17.90 3.60
C GLU A 76 -1.01 -18.16 2.52
N PHE A 77 0.25 -17.95 2.86
CA PHE A 77 1.41 -18.21 2.00
C PHE A 77 2.54 -18.86 2.79
N GLN A 78 3.47 -19.49 2.10
CA GLN A 78 4.62 -20.11 2.73
C GLN A 78 5.68 -19.05 3.10
N GLU A 79 5.93 -18.88 4.39
CA GLU A 79 6.95 -17.93 4.90
C GLU A 79 8.37 -18.50 4.79
N CYS A 80 8.53 -19.80 5.01
CA CYS A 80 9.85 -20.45 5.00
C CYS A 80 9.99 -21.28 3.72
N THR A 81 11.11 -21.14 3.01
CA THR A 81 11.46 -22.04 1.92
C THR A 81 11.61 -23.47 2.46
N ARG A 82 11.00 -24.46 1.78
CA ARG A 82 11.24 -25.87 2.08
C ARG A 82 12.72 -26.17 1.84
N LYS A 83 13.36 -26.85 2.80
CA LYS A 83 14.67 -27.45 2.57
C LYS A 83 14.51 -28.48 1.45
N GLU A 84 15.18 -28.26 0.34
CA GLU A 84 15.30 -29.30 -0.69
C GLU A 84 16.20 -30.40 -0.10
N THR A 85 15.63 -31.58 0.08
CA THR A 85 16.40 -32.79 0.41
C THR A 85 16.93 -33.37 -0.88
N VAL A 86 18.20 -33.14 -1.16
CA VAL A 86 18.91 -33.86 -2.21
C VAL A 86 19.54 -35.08 -1.54
N GLY A 87 18.90 -36.25 -1.71
CA GLY A 87 19.33 -37.49 -1.03
C GLY A 87 19.10 -37.46 0.49
N SER A 88 19.84 -38.25 1.25
CA SER A 88 19.75 -38.36 2.73
C SER A 88 20.44 -37.23 3.50
N MET A 89 21.06 -36.26 2.83
CA MET A 89 21.72 -35.10 3.45
C MET A 89 20.96 -33.82 3.18
N ALA A 90 20.49 -33.16 4.24
CA ALA A 90 19.96 -31.80 4.16
C ALA A 90 21.14 -30.83 3.98
N VAL A 91 21.30 -30.27 2.78
CA VAL A 91 22.29 -29.21 2.55
C VAL A 91 21.66 -27.89 2.99
N ARG A 92 22.10 -27.34 4.11
CA ARG A 92 21.78 -25.97 4.54
C ARG A 92 22.59 -24.98 3.70
N SER A 93 21.95 -24.27 2.78
CA SER A 93 22.51 -23.04 2.24
C SER A 93 22.13 -21.88 3.17
N LYS A 94 22.97 -20.84 3.32
CA LYS A 94 22.64 -19.61 4.05
C LYS A 94 21.40 -18.90 3.46
N LYS A 95 21.02 -19.21 2.22
CA LYS A 95 19.79 -18.73 1.56
C LYS A 95 18.51 -19.34 2.15
N ASP A 96 18.60 -20.52 2.79
CA ASP A 96 17.43 -21.30 3.23
C ASP A 96 16.81 -20.83 4.55
N ASP A 97 17.46 -19.90 5.27
CA ASP A 97 16.98 -19.39 6.56
C ASP A 97 16.18 -18.06 6.43
N ARG A 98 16.01 -17.54 5.20
CA ARG A 98 15.25 -16.30 4.97
C ARG A 98 13.76 -16.57 4.97
N ILE A 99 13.03 -15.64 5.57
CA ILE A 99 11.58 -15.67 5.64
C ILE A 99 11.01 -14.83 4.49
N ASN A 100 10.05 -15.36 3.73
CA ASN A 100 9.22 -14.54 2.87
C ASN A 100 8.25 -13.72 3.73
N TYR A 101 8.69 -12.52 4.11
CA TYR A 101 7.95 -11.66 5.02
C TYR A 101 6.80 -10.93 4.32
N TRP A 102 6.98 -10.48 3.08
CA TRP A 102 5.94 -9.74 2.35
C TRP A 102 4.80 -10.60 1.81
N GLY A 103 5.09 -11.84 1.39
CA GLY A 103 4.07 -12.77 0.91
C GLY A 103 3.79 -12.73 -0.60
N TYR A 104 4.57 -12.02 -1.41
CA TYR A 104 4.41 -12.06 -2.88
C TYR A 104 4.96 -13.36 -3.46
N ALA A 105 4.20 -14.42 -3.25
CA ALA A 105 4.49 -15.77 -3.73
C ALA A 105 3.19 -16.52 -3.96
N GLN A 106 3.27 -17.66 -4.61
CA GLN A 106 2.15 -18.59 -4.70
C GLN A 106 1.63 -18.91 -3.30
N GLY A 107 0.32 -18.78 -3.10
CA GLY A 107 -0.33 -18.97 -1.81
C GLY A 107 -1.52 -19.90 -1.83
N PHE A 108 -2.09 -20.09 -0.64
CA PHE A 108 -3.38 -20.74 -0.44
C PHE A 108 -4.45 -19.63 -0.41
N TYR A 109 -4.86 -19.18 -1.59
CA TYR A 109 -5.66 -17.96 -1.80
C TYR A 109 -7.04 -17.96 -1.16
N PHE A 110 -7.48 -19.09 -0.59
CA PHE A 110 -8.81 -19.27 0.00
C PHE A 110 -8.81 -19.24 1.55
N ALA A 111 -7.74 -18.77 2.16
CA ALA A 111 -7.64 -18.71 3.61
C ALA A 111 -6.88 -17.48 4.08
N PRO A 112 -7.33 -16.79 5.14
CA PRO A 112 -6.55 -15.75 5.81
C PRO A 112 -5.28 -16.35 6.42
N LYS A 113 -4.22 -15.54 6.47
CA LYS A 113 -2.95 -15.97 7.00
C LYS A 113 -3.02 -16.27 8.50
N ALA A 114 -2.84 -17.55 8.85
CA ALA A 114 -2.98 -18.01 10.22
C ALA A 114 -1.99 -17.37 11.19
N SER A 115 -0.77 -17.02 10.72
CA SER A 115 0.24 -16.36 11.56
C SER A 115 -0.06 -14.88 11.85
N TYR A 116 -1.08 -14.29 11.20
CA TYR A 116 -1.56 -12.94 11.46
C TYR A 116 -2.78 -12.92 12.39
N CYS A 117 -3.05 -14.00 13.10
CA CYS A 117 -4.17 -14.14 14.00
C CYS A 117 -3.73 -14.12 15.47
N ALA A 118 -4.42 -13.33 16.31
CA ALA A 118 -4.20 -13.29 17.75
C ALA A 118 -4.83 -14.50 18.48
N THR A 119 -5.84 -15.11 17.86
CA THR A 119 -6.59 -16.26 18.32
C THR A 119 -6.17 -17.52 17.57
N ARG A 120 -7.00 -18.57 17.57
CA ARG A 120 -6.83 -19.74 16.70
C ARG A 120 -7.86 -19.80 15.57
N GLU A 121 -8.60 -18.70 15.38
CA GLU A 121 -9.69 -18.57 14.41
C GLU A 121 -9.39 -17.45 13.40
N PRO A 122 -8.42 -17.62 12.48
CA PRO A 122 -8.01 -16.57 11.55
C PRO A 122 -9.15 -16.10 10.65
N ASP A 123 -10.04 -17.01 10.27
CA ASP A 123 -11.23 -16.74 9.48
C ASP A 123 -12.15 -15.73 10.19
N ARG A 124 -12.47 -15.97 11.44
CA ARG A 124 -13.30 -15.09 12.24
C ARG A 124 -12.62 -13.75 12.51
N GLU A 125 -11.35 -13.78 12.90
CA GLU A 125 -10.62 -12.57 13.26
C GLU A 125 -10.46 -11.62 12.04
N PHE A 126 -10.28 -12.17 10.83
CA PHE A 126 -10.26 -11.36 9.61
C PHE A 126 -11.63 -10.71 9.35
N ARG A 127 -12.73 -11.45 9.48
CA ARG A 127 -14.09 -10.90 9.33
C ARG A 127 -14.40 -9.84 10.38
N ASP A 128 -14.03 -10.08 11.65
CA ASP A 128 -14.16 -9.09 12.72
C ASP A 128 -13.40 -7.79 12.39
N MET A 129 -12.23 -7.90 11.77
CA MET A 129 -11.45 -6.74 11.32
C MET A 129 -12.18 -5.96 10.20
N VAL A 130 -12.63 -6.64 9.15
CA VAL A 130 -13.34 -5.99 8.03
C VAL A 130 -14.62 -5.32 8.55
N HIS A 131 -15.40 -6.02 9.36
CA HIS A 131 -16.61 -5.45 9.99
C HIS A 131 -16.31 -4.19 10.81
N ALA A 132 -15.25 -4.21 11.61
CA ALA A 132 -14.83 -3.04 12.39
C ALA A 132 -14.38 -1.87 11.51
N LEU A 133 -13.71 -2.14 10.39
CA LEU A 133 -13.33 -1.13 9.39
C LEU A 133 -14.58 -0.49 8.77
N HIS A 134 -15.55 -1.29 8.31
CA HIS A 134 -16.82 -0.80 7.74
C HIS A 134 -17.59 0.06 8.74
N GLN A 135 -17.73 -0.37 9.98
CA GLN A 135 -18.36 0.44 11.06
C GLN A 135 -17.64 1.79 11.26
N ALA A 136 -16.37 1.85 10.96
CA ALA A 136 -15.59 3.08 11.04
C ALA A 136 -15.66 3.93 9.76
N GLY A 137 -16.32 3.46 8.69
CA GLY A 137 -16.36 4.10 7.38
C GLY A 137 -15.04 3.97 6.61
N ILE A 138 -14.33 2.84 6.79
CA ILE A 138 -13.03 2.55 6.17
C ILE A 138 -13.18 1.29 5.30
N GLU A 139 -12.77 1.39 4.03
CA GLU A 139 -12.71 0.22 3.12
C GLU A 139 -11.49 -0.65 3.38
N CYS A 140 -11.65 -1.94 3.14
CA CYS A 140 -10.58 -2.94 3.16
C CYS A 140 -10.21 -3.38 1.75
N ILE A 141 -9.02 -3.01 1.30
CA ILE A 141 -8.43 -3.44 0.04
C ILE A 141 -7.38 -4.50 0.33
N MET A 142 -7.29 -5.55 -0.48
CA MET A 142 -6.31 -6.61 -0.26
C MET A 142 -5.41 -6.81 -1.48
N GLU A 143 -4.11 -6.86 -1.28
CA GLU A 143 -3.17 -7.25 -2.32
C GLU A 143 -3.19 -8.76 -2.54
N MET A 144 -3.27 -9.15 -3.82
CA MET A 144 -3.26 -10.54 -4.25
C MET A 144 -2.21 -10.72 -5.35
N TYR A 145 -1.24 -11.58 -5.10
CA TYR A 145 -0.20 -11.90 -6.07
C TYR A 145 -0.44 -13.29 -6.67
N PHE A 146 -0.57 -13.34 -7.99
CA PHE A 146 -0.80 -14.58 -8.74
C PHE A 146 0.33 -14.79 -9.75
N PRO A 147 1.22 -15.79 -9.54
CA PRO A 147 2.25 -16.12 -10.53
C PRO A 147 1.64 -16.64 -11.84
N GLU A 148 2.42 -16.57 -12.92
CA GLU A 148 2.03 -16.88 -14.31
C GLU A 148 1.22 -18.19 -14.45
N ASN A 149 1.58 -19.22 -13.75
CA ASN A 149 0.93 -20.53 -13.84
C ASN A 149 -0.36 -20.67 -13.00
N THR A 150 -0.88 -19.58 -12.44
CA THR A 150 -2.13 -19.62 -11.68
C THR A 150 -3.32 -19.70 -12.62
N PRO A 151 -4.17 -20.75 -12.55
CA PRO A 151 -5.34 -20.84 -13.42
C PRO A 151 -6.29 -19.67 -13.22
N SER A 152 -6.77 -19.03 -14.28
CA SER A 152 -7.70 -17.90 -14.22
C SER A 152 -8.95 -18.21 -13.37
N LEU A 153 -9.47 -19.42 -13.43
CA LEU A 153 -10.60 -19.85 -12.59
C LEU A 153 -10.26 -19.84 -11.09
N GLN A 154 -9.03 -20.17 -10.73
CA GLN A 154 -8.57 -20.08 -9.34
C GLN A 154 -8.49 -18.63 -8.88
N VAL A 155 -7.97 -17.73 -9.74
CA VAL A 155 -7.94 -16.28 -9.49
C VAL A 155 -9.36 -15.79 -9.22
N VAL A 156 -10.27 -15.95 -10.17
CA VAL A 156 -11.67 -15.50 -10.08
C VAL A 156 -12.35 -16.03 -8.80
N ARG A 157 -12.29 -17.34 -8.55
CA ARG A 157 -12.93 -17.95 -7.39
C ARG A 157 -12.36 -17.48 -6.06
N SER A 158 -11.06 -17.23 -5.99
CA SER A 158 -10.46 -16.67 -4.78
C SER A 158 -10.98 -15.26 -4.50
N LEU A 159 -11.08 -14.40 -5.51
CA LEU A 159 -11.64 -13.05 -5.36
C LEU A 159 -13.12 -13.08 -4.96
N TRP A 160 -13.92 -13.99 -5.54
CA TRP A 160 -15.31 -14.20 -5.11
C TRP A 160 -15.39 -14.53 -3.62
N MET A 161 -14.54 -15.47 -3.16
CA MET A 161 -14.54 -15.85 -1.76
C MET A 161 -14.24 -14.64 -0.85
N TRP A 162 -13.20 -13.88 -1.14
CA TRP A 162 -12.86 -12.70 -0.35
C TRP A 162 -13.94 -11.62 -0.39
N LYS A 163 -14.59 -11.42 -1.54
CA LYS A 163 -15.71 -10.49 -1.65
C LYS A 163 -16.95 -10.96 -0.91
N LEU A 164 -17.37 -12.21 -1.15
CA LEU A 164 -18.68 -12.69 -0.68
C LEU A 164 -18.69 -13.17 0.77
N PHE A 165 -17.57 -13.73 1.26
CA PHE A 165 -17.49 -14.29 2.61
C PHE A 165 -16.71 -13.41 3.60
N TYR A 166 -15.83 -12.54 3.12
CA TYR A 166 -15.03 -11.66 3.95
C TYR A 166 -15.34 -10.18 3.74
N HIS A 167 -16.24 -9.85 2.83
CA HIS A 167 -16.67 -8.49 2.51
C HIS A 167 -15.52 -7.53 2.16
N VAL A 168 -14.46 -8.03 1.53
CA VAL A 168 -13.35 -7.21 1.04
C VAL A 168 -13.86 -6.29 -0.07
N ASP A 169 -13.60 -4.99 0.02
CA ASP A 169 -14.13 -3.96 -0.89
C ASP A 169 -13.40 -3.88 -2.22
N GLY A 170 -12.16 -4.32 -2.26
CA GLY A 170 -11.37 -4.29 -3.47
C GLY A 170 -10.06 -5.06 -3.40
N PHE A 171 -9.42 -5.18 -4.55
CA PHE A 171 -8.20 -5.96 -4.72
C PHE A 171 -7.15 -5.16 -5.49
N HIS A 172 -5.91 -5.19 -5.01
CA HIS A 172 -4.74 -4.83 -5.79
C HIS A 172 -4.11 -6.11 -6.34
N LEU A 173 -4.20 -6.27 -7.65
CA LEU A 173 -3.93 -7.52 -8.35
C LEU A 173 -2.57 -7.46 -9.06
N MET A 174 -1.70 -8.40 -8.71
CA MET A 174 -0.32 -8.42 -9.18
C MET A 174 0.09 -9.80 -9.68
N GLY A 175 1.11 -9.83 -10.54
CA GLY A 175 1.69 -11.05 -11.12
C GLY A 175 1.07 -11.44 -12.45
N ASP A 176 1.81 -12.23 -13.22
CA ASP A 176 1.50 -12.56 -14.62
C ASP A 176 0.31 -13.54 -14.78
N GLY A 177 -0.16 -14.13 -13.67
CA GLY A 177 -1.40 -14.94 -13.66
C GLY A 177 -2.69 -14.10 -13.63
N VAL A 178 -2.59 -12.77 -13.55
CA VAL A 178 -3.75 -11.86 -13.54
C VAL A 178 -4.14 -11.49 -14.96
N HIS A 179 -5.38 -11.76 -15.35
CA HIS A 179 -5.92 -11.40 -16.65
C HIS A 179 -7.06 -10.39 -16.50
N GLN A 180 -6.76 -9.09 -16.68
CA GLN A 180 -7.69 -7.97 -16.47
C GLN A 180 -9.04 -8.20 -17.15
N LYS A 181 -9.06 -8.55 -18.46
CA LYS A 181 -10.30 -8.75 -19.23
C LYS A 181 -11.22 -9.83 -18.66
N VAL A 182 -10.65 -10.90 -18.08
CA VAL A 182 -11.45 -11.95 -17.44
C VAL A 182 -12.16 -11.41 -16.21
N LEU A 183 -11.50 -10.56 -15.45
CA LEU A 183 -12.03 -9.96 -14.23
C LEU A 183 -13.04 -8.85 -14.51
N GLU A 184 -12.90 -8.14 -15.61
CA GLU A 184 -13.87 -7.13 -16.06
C GLU A 184 -15.20 -7.74 -16.50
N GLN A 185 -15.15 -8.93 -17.09
CA GLN A 185 -16.32 -9.64 -17.59
C GLN A 185 -17.04 -10.44 -16.49
N ASP A 186 -16.47 -10.54 -15.31
CA ASP A 186 -17.05 -11.34 -14.24
C ASP A 186 -18.19 -10.59 -13.53
N PRO A 187 -19.42 -11.13 -13.54
CA PRO A 187 -20.59 -10.43 -13.01
C PRO A 187 -20.56 -10.29 -11.47
N ILE A 188 -19.85 -11.18 -10.76
CA ILE A 188 -19.74 -11.10 -9.29
C ILE A 188 -18.75 -10.02 -8.90
N LEU A 189 -17.68 -9.84 -9.69
CA LEU A 189 -16.65 -8.80 -9.44
C LEU A 189 -17.02 -7.44 -10.02
N TYR A 190 -18.15 -7.33 -10.73
CA TYR A 190 -18.65 -6.06 -11.22
C TYR A 190 -18.89 -5.09 -10.06
N GLY A 191 -18.48 -3.84 -10.19
CA GLY A 191 -18.56 -2.84 -9.10
C GLY A 191 -17.62 -3.07 -7.92
N THR A 192 -16.73 -4.09 -7.98
CA THR A 192 -15.65 -4.28 -7.00
C THR A 192 -14.40 -3.54 -7.45
N LYS A 193 -13.74 -2.81 -6.55
CA LYS A 193 -12.49 -2.12 -6.86
C LYS A 193 -11.40 -3.12 -7.28
N LYS A 194 -10.79 -2.89 -8.44
CA LYS A 194 -9.71 -3.70 -8.99
C LYS A 194 -8.57 -2.78 -9.40
N MET A 195 -7.45 -2.88 -8.71
CA MET A 195 -6.26 -2.07 -8.92
C MET A 195 -5.19 -2.90 -9.60
N PHE A 196 -4.52 -2.34 -10.62
CA PHE A 196 -3.48 -3.00 -11.42
C PHE A 196 -2.26 -2.07 -11.55
N SER A 197 -1.12 -2.62 -11.93
CA SER A 197 0.06 -1.81 -12.26
C SER A 197 -0.15 -0.95 -13.51
N GLU A 198 -0.92 -1.46 -14.47
CA GLU A 198 -1.29 -0.78 -15.71
C GLU A 198 -2.71 -1.21 -16.12
N ILE A 199 -3.47 -0.30 -16.72
CA ILE A 199 -4.79 -0.59 -17.28
C ILE A 199 -4.66 -0.81 -18.79
N ALA A 200 -5.04 -1.99 -19.26
CA ALA A 200 -5.03 -2.35 -20.68
C ALA A 200 -6.34 -1.92 -21.38
N GLY A 201 -6.23 -1.02 -22.34
CA GLY A 201 -7.35 -0.61 -23.19
C GLY A 201 -8.29 0.43 -22.55
N ASN A 202 -9.49 0.55 -23.11
CA ASN A 202 -10.53 1.43 -22.58
C ASN A 202 -11.23 0.73 -21.42
N ALA A 203 -11.24 1.37 -20.26
CA ALA A 203 -11.93 0.90 -19.07
C ALA A 203 -13.39 1.36 -19.07
N ASP A 204 -14.29 0.48 -18.66
CA ASP A 204 -15.64 0.83 -18.29
C ASP A 204 -15.65 1.39 -16.86
N THR A 205 -16.17 2.60 -16.68
CA THR A 205 -16.21 3.28 -15.37
C THR A 205 -16.89 2.47 -14.28
N GLU A 206 -17.90 1.68 -14.64
CA GLU A 206 -18.66 0.86 -13.71
C GLU A 206 -17.85 -0.38 -13.22
N ASN A 207 -16.79 -0.76 -13.93
CA ASN A 207 -15.89 -1.83 -13.50
C ASN A 207 -14.97 -1.46 -12.33
N MET A 208 -14.98 -0.23 -11.88
CA MET A 208 -14.19 0.24 -10.72
C MET A 208 -12.71 -0.13 -10.82
N LEU A 209 -12.11 0.09 -11.99
CA LEU A 209 -10.69 -0.15 -12.22
C LEU A 209 -9.84 1.00 -11.69
N ALA A 210 -8.59 0.73 -11.31
CA ALA A 210 -7.59 1.75 -11.00
C ALA A 210 -6.18 1.30 -11.39
N GLU A 211 -5.37 2.28 -11.78
CA GLU A 211 -3.95 2.11 -12.09
C GLU A 211 -3.08 2.58 -10.94
N TYR A 212 -2.10 1.78 -10.54
CA TYR A 212 -1.02 2.21 -9.67
C TYR A 212 0.00 3.03 -10.45
N ASN A 213 -0.01 4.35 -10.26
CA ASN A 213 0.76 5.31 -11.06
C ASN A 213 2.24 5.35 -10.64
N ALA A 214 3.03 4.38 -11.10
CA ALA A 214 4.48 4.34 -10.84
C ALA A 214 5.21 5.57 -11.40
N GLY A 215 4.70 6.15 -12.49
CA GLY A 215 5.23 7.37 -13.08
C GLY A 215 5.17 8.56 -12.12
N PHE A 216 4.09 8.67 -11.33
CA PHE A 216 3.99 9.70 -10.30
C PHE A 216 5.16 9.64 -9.32
N LYS A 217 5.43 8.46 -8.74
CA LYS A 217 6.57 8.24 -7.82
C LYS A 217 7.87 8.69 -8.46
N GLN A 218 8.12 8.26 -9.69
CA GLN A 218 9.37 8.53 -10.41
C GLN A 218 9.55 10.02 -10.67
N ASP A 219 8.60 10.66 -11.33
CA ASP A 219 8.73 12.04 -11.79
C ASP A 219 8.65 13.04 -10.62
N MET A 220 7.75 12.80 -9.65
CA MET A 220 7.63 13.68 -8.49
C MET A 220 8.85 13.60 -7.55
N ARG A 221 9.49 12.42 -7.40
CA ARG A 221 10.76 12.32 -6.66
C ARG A 221 11.89 13.04 -7.39
N ARG A 222 11.96 12.95 -8.73
CA ARG A 222 12.94 13.66 -9.53
C ARG A 222 12.72 15.17 -9.48
N PHE A 223 11.48 15.62 -9.53
CA PHE A 223 11.13 17.02 -9.35
C PHE A 223 11.49 17.51 -7.93
N LEU A 224 11.18 16.73 -6.89
CA LEU A 224 11.48 17.03 -5.48
C LEU A 224 12.98 17.23 -5.23
N LYS A 225 13.84 16.46 -5.87
CA LYS A 225 15.30 16.58 -5.78
C LYS A 225 15.91 17.58 -6.77
N SER A 226 15.05 18.28 -7.56
CA SER A 226 15.42 19.31 -8.52
C SER A 226 16.22 18.79 -9.75
N ASP A 227 15.87 17.61 -10.26
CA ASP A 227 16.40 17.17 -11.56
C ASP A 227 15.91 18.09 -12.67
N GLU A 228 16.76 18.36 -13.66
CA GLU A 228 16.42 19.20 -14.79
C GLU A 228 15.30 18.59 -15.65
N GLY A 229 14.46 19.45 -16.25
CA GLY A 229 13.42 19.05 -17.20
C GLY A 229 12.17 18.40 -16.58
N MET A 230 12.01 18.40 -15.23
CA MET A 230 10.92 17.69 -14.57
C MET A 230 9.62 18.49 -14.43
N ILE A 231 9.57 19.76 -14.86
CA ILE A 231 8.39 20.63 -14.70
C ILE A 231 7.18 20.03 -15.44
N SER A 232 7.35 19.65 -16.72
CA SER A 232 6.26 19.08 -17.53
C SER A 232 5.73 17.76 -16.98
N GLY A 233 6.62 16.90 -16.42
CA GLY A 233 6.22 15.67 -15.75
C GLY A 233 5.42 15.95 -14.48
N ALA A 234 5.87 16.90 -13.66
CA ALA A 234 5.15 17.30 -12.45
C ALA A 234 3.77 17.90 -12.79
N GLU A 235 3.69 18.80 -13.79
CA GLU A 235 2.43 19.36 -14.30
C GLU A 235 1.45 18.25 -14.74
N PHE A 236 1.92 17.30 -15.55
CA PHE A 236 1.14 16.17 -16.01
C PHE A 236 0.55 15.38 -14.83
N HIS A 237 1.37 15.05 -13.84
CA HIS A 237 0.94 14.25 -12.70
C HIS A 237 0.03 14.99 -11.72
N VAL A 238 0.19 16.32 -11.57
CA VAL A 238 -0.70 17.13 -10.72
C VAL A 238 -2.15 17.08 -11.22
N ARG A 239 -2.36 17.10 -12.53
CA ARG A 239 -3.70 17.12 -13.13
C ARG A 239 -4.27 15.76 -13.54
N ARG A 240 -3.43 14.71 -13.60
CA ARG A 240 -3.82 13.40 -14.12
C ARG A 240 -4.94 12.76 -13.30
N ASN A 241 -6.09 12.63 -13.93
CA ASN A 241 -7.19 11.80 -13.48
C ASN A 241 -8.03 11.41 -14.71
N THR A 242 -7.90 10.19 -15.19
CA THR A 242 -8.46 9.78 -16.49
C THR A 242 -9.98 9.84 -16.57
N GLY A 243 -10.70 9.85 -15.45
CA GLY A 243 -12.16 9.82 -15.40
C GLY A 243 -12.77 8.46 -15.79
N SER A 244 -12.02 7.60 -16.51
CA SER A 244 -12.47 6.26 -16.90
C SER A 244 -12.00 5.16 -15.93
N PHE A 245 -10.94 5.43 -15.18
CA PHE A 245 -10.44 4.56 -14.10
C PHE A 245 -9.73 5.41 -13.04
N GLY A 246 -9.64 4.88 -11.82
CA GLY A 246 -8.91 5.54 -10.74
C GLY A 246 -7.41 5.60 -11.01
N THR A 247 -6.74 6.63 -10.52
CA THR A 247 -5.29 6.79 -10.59
C THR A 247 -4.73 6.84 -9.17
N ILE A 248 -4.02 5.79 -8.75
CA ILE A 248 -3.44 5.70 -7.41
C ILE A 248 -2.04 6.30 -7.42
N ASN A 249 -1.91 7.49 -6.86
CA ASN A 249 -0.63 8.20 -6.75
C ASN A 249 0.07 7.88 -5.43
N TYR A 250 1.39 7.75 -5.46
CA TYR A 250 2.19 7.48 -4.26
C TYR A 250 3.61 8.02 -4.37
N MET A 251 4.19 8.42 -3.25
CA MET A 251 5.59 8.86 -3.15
C MET A 251 6.51 7.73 -2.69
N ALA A 252 6.00 6.76 -1.91
CA ALA A 252 6.72 5.60 -1.44
C ALA A 252 5.80 4.37 -1.45
N ASN A 253 6.40 3.19 -1.54
CA ASN A 253 5.72 1.90 -1.48
C ASN A 253 6.68 0.86 -0.88
N GLN A 254 6.23 -0.38 -0.65
CA GLN A 254 7.08 -1.45 -0.11
C GLN A 254 8.30 -1.73 -0.99
N ASP A 255 8.15 -1.63 -2.33
CA ASP A 255 9.21 -1.82 -3.34
C ASP A 255 9.99 -0.52 -3.57
N GLY A 256 10.90 -0.21 -2.71
CA GLY A 256 11.71 1.00 -2.77
C GLY A 256 11.96 1.62 -1.40
N PHE A 257 12.50 2.81 -1.38
CA PHE A 257 12.69 3.57 -0.15
C PHE A 257 11.35 4.04 0.42
N THR A 258 11.22 4.01 1.77
CA THR A 258 10.22 4.79 2.49
C THR A 258 10.38 6.28 2.16
N LEU A 259 9.40 7.10 2.48
CA LEU A 259 9.51 8.54 2.22
C LEU A 259 10.70 9.17 2.97
N TYR A 260 10.95 8.76 4.22
CA TYR A 260 12.13 9.22 4.94
C TYR A 260 13.44 8.76 4.29
N ASP A 261 13.51 7.50 3.88
CA ASP A 261 14.73 6.97 3.27
C ASP A 261 15.01 7.63 1.90
N THR A 262 13.97 8.07 1.18
CA THR A 262 14.12 8.86 -0.05
C THR A 262 14.88 10.18 0.15
N VAL A 263 14.78 10.79 1.32
CA VAL A 263 15.47 12.06 1.66
C VAL A 263 16.67 11.86 2.57
N ALA A 264 16.99 10.61 2.92
CA ALA A 264 18.09 10.26 3.83
C ALA A 264 19.17 9.37 3.20
N TYR A 265 18.87 8.69 2.12
CA TYR A 265 19.77 7.75 1.47
C TYR A 265 19.86 8.02 -0.04
N THR A 266 21.05 7.94 -0.58
CA THR A 266 21.32 7.95 -2.03
C THR A 266 21.44 6.51 -2.55
N TYR A 267 22.08 5.65 -1.76
CA TYR A 267 22.37 4.27 -2.12
C TYR A 267 21.48 3.31 -1.31
N ARG A 268 21.15 2.16 -1.91
CA ARG A 268 20.47 1.08 -1.18
C ARG A 268 21.40 0.41 -0.20
N HIS A 269 20.86 -0.04 0.93
CA HIS A 269 21.55 -0.75 2.00
C HIS A 269 20.81 -2.06 2.30
N ASN A 270 20.86 -3.00 1.35
CA ASN A 270 20.16 -4.30 1.40
C ASN A 270 21.05 -5.45 1.89
N GLU A 271 22.22 -5.18 2.47
CA GLU A 271 23.19 -6.18 2.91
C GLU A 271 22.56 -7.22 3.84
N ALA A 272 21.62 -6.78 4.70
CA ALA A 272 20.89 -7.66 5.61
C ALA A 272 19.99 -8.69 4.91
N ASN A 273 19.68 -8.49 3.63
CA ASN A 273 18.88 -9.44 2.83
C ASN A 273 19.69 -10.65 2.38
N GLY A 274 21.04 -10.61 2.49
CA GLY A 274 21.91 -11.73 2.11
C GLY A 274 22.01 -11.95 0.59
N GLU A 275 21.78 -10.90 -0.22
CA GLU A 275 21.88 -10.88 -1.69
C GLU A 275 23.05 -10.01 -2.16
N ASP A 276 24.07 -9.79 -1.31
CA ASP A 276 25.24 -8.96 -1.61
C ASP A 276 24.88 -7.53 -2.05
N ASN A 277 23.77 -6.98 -1.51
CA ASN A 277 23.23 -5.66 -1.88
C ASN A 277 22.90 -5.52 -3.37
N ARG A 278 22.54 -6.61 -4.07
CA ARG A 278 22.21 -6.63 -5.51
C ARG A 278 20.70 -6.61 -5.77
N ASP A 279 19.91 -6.96 -4.78
CA ASP A 279 18.45 -7.00 -4.83
C ASP A 279 17.85 -5.59 -4.68
N GLY A 280 16.57 -5.47 -5.02
CA GLY A 280 15.84 -4.20 -5.02
C GLY A 280 16.19 -3.29 -6.20
N SER A 281 15.52 -2.15 -6.27
CA SER A 281 15.69 -1.18 -7.36
C SER A 281 17.05 -0.47 -7.28
N GLU A 282 17.69 -0.27 -8.43
CA GLU A 282 18.86 0.60 -8.56
C GLU A 282 18.47 2.09 -8.62
N PHE A 283 17.26 2.38 -9.11
CA PHE A 283 16.76 3.73 -9.31
C PHE A 283 15.78 4.11 -8.21
N ASN A 284 16.28 4.75 -7.15
CA ASN A 284 15.43 5.21 -6.04
C ASN A 284 14.92 6.65 -6.23
N TYR A 285 15.52 7.40 -7.15
CA TYR A 285 15.22 8.83 -7.37
C TYR A 285 15.25 9.62 -6.06
N SER A 286 16.27 9.33 -5.24
CA SER A 286 16.43 9.84 -3.90
C SER A 286 17.56 10.86 -3.78
N TRP A 287 17.57 11.62 -2.69
CA TRP A 287 18.64 12.56 -2.35
C TRP A 287 18.82 12.60 -0.83
N ASN A 288 20.02 12.27 -0.36
CA ASN A 288 20.33 12.17 1.08
C ASN A 288 20.41 13.54 1.82
N CYS A 289 20.12 14.65 1.14
CA CYS A 289 20.24 16.01 1.66
C CYS A 289 21.67 16.35 2.15
N GLY A 290 22.70 15.74 1.55
CA GLY A 290 24.11 15.98 1.83
C GLY A 290 24.76 15.07 2.88
N ILE A 291 24.02 14.13 3.50
CA ILE A 291 24.57 13.13 4.43
C ILE A 291 23.82 11.83 4.28
N GLU A 292 24.55 10.76 4.00
CA GLU A 292 23.99 9.41 3.90
C GLU A 292 23.55 8.90 5.28
N GLY A 293 22.29 8.43 5.35
CA GLY A 293 21.73 7.83 6.55
C GLY A 293 21.41 8.79 7.69
N ALA A 294 21.33 8.25 8.89
CA ALA A 294 20.94 9.01 10.09
C ALA A 294 21.97 10.09 10.45
N THR A 295 21.50 11.28 10.87
CA THR A 295 22.38 12.38 11.23
C THR A 295 21.85 13.19 12.41
N ARG A 296 22.76 13.80 13.19
CA ARG A 296 22.43 14.75 14.26
C ARG A 296 22.52 16.20 13.80
N LYS A 297 23.01 16.48 12.58
CA LYS A 297 23.12 17.86 12.07
C LYS A 297 21.72 18.45 11.85
N GLN A 298 21.41 19.50 12.62
CA GLN A 298 20.08 20.11 12.64
C GLN A 298 19.67 20.68 11.29
N ALA A 299 20.59 21.29 10.54
CA ALA A 299 20.31 21.84 9.20
C ALA A 299 19.82 20.75 8.24
N ILE A 300 20.49 19.60 8.23
CA ILE A 300 20.12 18.46 7.38
C ILE A 300 18.77 17.86 7.81
N ARG A 301 18.53 17.72 9.12
CA ARG A 301 17.25 17.22 9.62
C ARG A 301 16.08 18.13 9.23
N LYS A 302 16.25 19.46 9.34
CA LYS A 302 15.24 20.44 8.91
C LYS A 302 14.99 20.35 7.39
N MET A 303 16.05 20.21 6.59
CA MET A 303 15.92 20.05 5.14
C MET A 303 15.14 18.78 4.78
N ARG A 304 15.46 17.63 5.41
CA ARG A 304 14.71 16.38 5.21
C ARG A 304 13.25 16.52 5.59
N GLU A 305 12.95 17.15 6.71
CA GLU A 305 11.58 17.41 7.15
C GLU A 305 10.83 18.29 6.15
N GLN A 306 11.47 19.33 5.62
CA GLN A 306 10.90 20.17 4.57
C GLN A 306 10.62 19.36 3.29
N GLN A 307 11.54 18.52 2.85
CA GLN A 307 11.37 17.69 1.67
C GLN A 307 10.25 16.66 1.85
N MET A 308 10.11 16.04 3.01
CA MET A 308 8.97 15.15 3.28
C MET A 308 7.63 15.90 3.23
N ARG A 309 7.56 17.12 3.80
CA ARG A 309 6.35 17.96 3.70
C ARG A 309 6.02 18.32 2.25
N ASN A 310 7.03 18.70 1.46
CA ASN A 310 6.87 18.96 0.04
C ASN A 310 6.33 17.73 -0.71
N ALA A 311 6.87 16.53 -0.41
CA ALA A 311 6.40 15.28 -0.99
C ALA A 311 4.92 14.98 -0.65
N PHE A 312 4.51 15.21 0.60
CA PHE A 312 3.10 15.07 1.00
C PHE A 312 2.20 16.11 0.33
N LEU A 313 2.66 17.35 0.14
CA LEU A 313 1.89 18.35 -0.61
C LEU A 313 1.74 17.95 -2.08
N MET A 314 2.82 17.51 -2.72
CA MET A 314 2.75 16.99 -4.10
C MET A 314 1.73 15.86 -4.21
N LEU A 315 1.73 14.92 -3.27
CA LEU A 315 0.81 13.79 -3.25
C LEU A 315 -0.65 14.22 -3.00
N LEU A 316 -0.87 15.03 -1.96
CA LEU A 316 -2.21 15.35 -1.47
C LEU A 316 -2.90 16.48 -2.24
N LEU A 317 -2.15 17.35 -2.94
CA LEU A 317 -2.71 18.40 -3.77
C LEU A 317 -2.85 18.01 -5.25
N SER A 318 -2.34 16.87 -5.66
CA SER A 318 -2.53 16.31 -7.01
C SER A 318 -3.90 15.64 -7.15
N GLN A 319 -4.43 15.58 -8.37
CA GLN A 319 -5.62 14.79 -8.70
C GLN A 319 -5.37 13.29 -8.46
N GLY A 320 -6.42 12.48 -8.60
CA GLY A 320 -6.36 11.04 -8.37
C GLY A 320 -6.46 10.67 -6.89
N THR A 321 -6.12 9.42 -6.57
CA THR A 321 -6.21 8.83 -5.22
C THR A 321 -4.83 8.83 -4.57
N PRO A 322 -4.59 9.57 -3.49
CA PRO A 322 -3.32 9.49 -2.78
C PRO A 322 -3.21 8.20 -1.97
N MET A 323 -2.12 7.49 -2.14
CA MET A 323 -1.74 6.34 -1.30
C MET A 323 -0.54 6.71 -0.43
N ILE A 324 -0.66 6.50 0.87
CA ILE A 324 0.38 6.70 1.87
C ILE A 324 0.88 5.33 2.33
N TYR A 325 2.18 5.09 2.24
CA TYR A 325 2.79 3.90 2.80
C TYR A 325 2.92 4.05 4.33
N GLY A 326 2.37 3.09 5.06
CA GLY A 326 2.15 3.21 6.49
C GLY A 326 3.40 3.50 7.31
N GLY A 327 3.39 4.65 7.98
CA GLY A 327 4.51 5.17 8.76
C GLY A 327 5.27 6.33 8.11
N ASP A 328 5.06 6.60 6.81
CA ASP A 328 5.70 7.74 6.14
C ASP A 328 5.34 9.07 6.82
N GLU A 329 4.12 9.21 7.33
CA GLU A 329 3.62 10.39 8.01
C GLU A 329 4.32 10.70 9.35
N PHE A 330 5.11 9.76 9.86
CA PHE A 330 6.00 9.99 10.99
C PHE A 330 7.45 9.56 10.72
N ALA A 331 7.85 9.65 9.44
CA ALA A 331 9.23 9.42 9.00
C ALA A 331 9.77 8.03 9.36
N ASN A 332 8.98 6.98 9.16
CA ASN A 332 9.44 5.60 9.30
C ASN A 332 10.58 5.31 8.33
N SER A 333 11.61 4.62 8.81
CA SER A 333 12.80 4.28 8.02
C SER A 333 13.05 2.77 8.03
N GLN A 334 13.43 2.26 6.90
CA GLN A 334 13.96 0.91 6.73
C GLN A 334 15.50 0.89 6.67
N ALA A 335 16.13 1.96 7.20
CA ALA A 335 17.58 2.15 7.25
C ALA A 335 18.26 2.05 5.87
N GLY A 336 17.59 2.54 4.82
CA GLY A 336 18.09 2.49 3.45
C GLY A 336 17.93 1.12 2.78
N ASN A 337 17.24 0.18 3.40
CA ASN A 337 16.85 -1.07 2.75
C ASN A 337 15.61 -0.81 1.87
N ASN A 338 15.78 -0.88 0.54
CA ASN A 338 14.72 -0.63 -0.41
C ASN A 338 13.99 -1.90 -0.90
N ASN A 339 14.24 -3.04 -0.25
CA ASN A 339 13.65 -4.33 -0.59
C ASN A 339 13.54 -5.23 0.64
N ALA A 340 12.84 -4.77 1.67
CA ALA A 340 12.76 -5.45 2.97
C ALA A 340 11.89 -6.73 2.97
N TRP A 341 11.83 -7.46 1.84
CA TRP A 341 10.95 -8.61 1.61
C TRP A 341 11.15 -9.78 2.58
N CYS A 342 12.36 -9.89 3.17
CA CYS A 342 12.72 -10.95 4.11
C CYS A 342 13.02 -10.42 5.52
N GLN A 343 12.66 -9.18 5.84
CA GLN A 343 13.02 -8.50 7.09
C GLN A 343 11.86 -8.51 8.10
N ASP A 344 11.60 -9.67 8.73
CA ASP A 344 10.65 -9.74 9.86
C ASP A 344 11.34 -9.28 11.15
N ASN A 345 11.83 -8.06 11.16
CA ASN A 345 12.55 -7.41 12.26
C ASN A 345 12.36 -5.89 12.23
N ALA A 346 13.14 -5.15 13.01
CA ALA A 346 13.03 -3.70 13.14
C ALA A 346 13.19 -2.93 11.81
N VAL A 347 13.82 -3.52 10.78
CA VAL A 347 13.94 -2.92 9.45
C VAL A 347 12.59 -2.95 8.72
N GLY A 348 11.90 -4.08 8.74
CA GLY A 348 10.60 -4.24 8.08
C GLY A 348 9.40 -3.81 8.93
N TRP A 349 9.60 -3.54 10.24
CA TRP A 349 8.50 -3.13 11.12
C TRP A 349 8.37 -1.61 11.22
N THR A 350 7.14 -1.14 11.35
CA THR A 350 6.85 0.28 11.57
C THR A 350 7.29 0.72 12.96
N ASP A 351 8.15 1.75 13.04
CA ASP A 351 8.68 2.29 14.31
C ASP A 351 7.73 3.30 14.96
N TRP A 352 6.75 2.79 15.71
CA TRP A 352 5.79 3.61 16.46
C TRP A 352 6.42 4.51 17.55
N LYS A 353 7.67 4.26 17.95
CA LYS A 353 8.37 5.17 18.87
C LYS A 353 8.73 6.48 18.17
N ASN A 354 8.91 6.43 16.86
CA ASN A 354 9.20 7.61 16.06
C ASN A 354 7.95 8.50 15.88
N ALA A 355 6.75 7.93 15.87
CA ALA A 355 5.50 8.66 15.70
C ALA A 355 5.38 9.83 16.72
N LYS A 356 5.69 9.56 18.00
CA LYS A 356 5.69 10.60 19.03
C LYS A 356 6.75 11.70 18.82
N LYS A 357 7.92 11.34 18.25
CA LYS A 357 8.99 12.31 17.98
C LYS A 357 8.71 13.17 16.76
N GLN A 358 7.89 12.67 15.85
CA GLN A 358 7.54 13.29 14.56
C GLN A 358 6.09 13.80 14.54
N GLU A 359 5.52 14.11 15.68
CA GLU A 359 4.15 14.60 15.85
C GLU A 359 3.85 15.81 14.94
N ASN A 360 4.83 16.69 14.76
CA ASN A 360 4.70 17.85 13.86
C ASN A 360 4.48 17.45 12.40
N LEU A 361 5.15 16.39 11.93
CA LEU A 361 4.96 15.88 10.57
C LEU A 361 3.60 15.18 10.44
N SER A 362 3.24 14.34 11.40
CA SER A 362 1.94 13.67 11.41
C SER A 362 0.78 14.66 11.44
N THR A 363 0.87 15.71 12.26
CA THR A 363 -0.12 16.80 12.32
C THR A 363 -0.22 17.51 10.97
N PHE A 364 0.91 17.82 10.34
CA PHE A 364 0.94 18.45 9.02
C PHE A 364 0.24 17.58 7.96
N VAL A 365 0.50 16.26 7.95
CA VAL A 365 -0.15 15.34 7.00
C VAL A 365 -1.65 15.26 7.26
N LYS A 366 -2.08 15.17 8.51
CA LYS A 366 -3.49 15.20 8.91
C LYS A 366 -4.20 16.47 8.43
N GLU A 367 -3.57 17.64 8.63
CA GLU A 367 -4.12 18.92 8.17
C GLU A 367 -4.16 19.00 6.64
N ALA A 368 -3.16 18.49 5.93
CA ALA A 368 -3.16 18.44 4.47
C ALA A 368 -4.24 17.50 3.90
N ILE A 369 -4.51 16.36 4.54
CA ILE A 369 -5.62 15.48 4.20
C ILE A 369 -6.96 16.21 4.43
N ALA A 370 -7.12 16.87 5.56
CA ALA A 370 -8.33 17.63 5.86
C ALA A 370 -8.54 18.79 4.87
N PHE A 371 -7.46 19.47 4.47
CA PHE A 371 -7.47 20.50 3.44
C PHE A 371 -7.93 19.96 2.10
N ARG A 372 -7.35 18.81 1.63
CA ARG A 372 -7.78 18.14 0.41
C ARG A 372 -9.27 17.85 0.43
N LYS A 373 -9.78 17.20 1.48
CA LYS A 373 -11.20 16.84 1.62
C LYS A 373 -12.15 18.04 1.61
N LYS A 374 -11.68 19.18 2.14
CA LYS A 374 -12.47 20.42 2.15
C LYS A 374 -12.53 21.11 0.79
N HIS A 375 -11.59 20.82 -0.12
CA HIS A 375 -11.46 21.52 -1.41
C HIS A 375 -11.65 20.56 -2.59
N PRO A 376 -12.91 20.40 -3.10
CA PRO A 376 -13.22 19.45 -4.17
C PRO A 376 -12.37 19.61 -5.44
N ILE A 377 -11.86 20.82 -5.70
CA ILE A 377 -10.96 21.09 -6.83
C ILE A 377 -9.68 20.22 -6.80
N LEU A 378 -9.26 19.70 -5.64
CA LEU A 378 -8.07 18.86 -5.48
C LEU A 378 -8.36 17.36 -5.72
N HIS A 379 -9.64 16.99 -5.85
CA HIS A 379 -10.05 15.60 -6.03
C HIS A 379 -11.25 15.50 -6.96
N MET A 380 -11.14 16.13 -8.12
CA MET A 380 -12.18 16.11 -9.16
C MET A 380 -12.42 14.69 -9.68
N PRO A 381 -13.67 14.33 -10.04
CA PRO A 381 -13.94 13.04 -10.65
C PRO A 381 -13.44 12.93 -12.10
N GLN A 382 -13.04 14.03 -12.72
CA GLN A 382 -12.57 14.10 -14.11
C GLN A 382 -11.25 14.87 -14.20
N GLU A 383 -10.48 14.59 -15.26
CA GLU A 383 -9.22 15.27 -15.53
C GLU A 383 -9.43 16.75 -15.85
N MET A 384 -8.56 17.60 -15.33
CA MET A 384 -8.47 19.01 -15.71
C MET A 384 -7.84 19.12 -17.11
N ARG A 385 -8.50 19.88 -18.00
CA ARG A 385 -8.18 19.93 -19.43
C ARG A 385 -7.25 21.08 -19.84
N GLY A 386 -7.06 22.07 -18.96
CA GLY A 386 -6.29 23.28 -19.26
C GLY A 386 -7.00 24.21 -20.25
N VAL A 387 -8.33 24.09 -20.39
CA VAL A 387 -9.15 24.90 -21.32
C VAL A 387 -10.38 25.45 -20.60
N ASP A 388 -10.87 26.61 -21.07
CA ASP A 388 -12.11 27.20 -20.57
C ASP A 388 -13.33 26.61 -21.28
N TYR A 389 -13.71 25.39 -20.92
CA TYR A 389 -14.88 24.70 -21.47
C TYR A 389 -16.21 25.17 -20.87
N MET A 390 -16.18 25.98 -19.81
CA MET A 390 -17.36 26.55 -19.17
C MET A 390 -17.60 28.03 -19.51
N ALA A 391 -16.81 28.61 -20.42
CA ALA A 391 -16.85 30.01 -20.85
C ALA A 391 -16.82 31.00 -19.67
N LYS A 392 -15.94 30.73 -18.68
CA LYS A 392 -15.79 31.58 -17.49
C LYS A 392 -14.66 32.63 -17.63
N GLY A 393 -13.98 32.64 -18.77
CA GLY A 393 -12.85 33.54 -19.04
C GLY A 393 -11.48 33.06 -18.56
N PHE A 394 -11.40 31.84 -18.01
CA PHE A 394 -10.14 31.23 -17.57
C PHE A 394 -10.24 29.69 -17.62
N PRO A 395 -9.11 28.99 -17.86
CA PRO A 395 -9.09 27.53 -17.88
C PRO A 395 -9.29 26.95 -16.47
N ASP A 396 -9.64 25.65 -16.40
CA ASP A 396 -9.77 24.91 -15.15
C ASP A 396 -8.44 24.71 -14.41
N ILE A 397 -7.32 24.73 -15.14
CA ILE A 397 -5.95 24.80 -14.64
C ILE A 397 -5.05 25.56 -15.61
N SER A 398 -4.13 26.35 -15.11
CA SER A 398 -3.05 26.98 -15.88
C SER A 398 -1.73 26.90 -15.13
N VAL A 399 -0.63 26.83 -15.89
CA VAL A 399 0.74 26.80 -15.35
C VAL A 399 1.46 28.06 -15.82
N HIS A 400 2.06 28.78 -14.87
CA HIS A 400 2.77 30.03 -15.10
C HIS A 400 4.21 29.96 -14.61
#